data_5922073b8dfacfdfbfa83231f342445f
#
_entry.id   5922073b8dfacfdfbfa83231f342445f
#
_cell.length_a   1.000
_cell.length_b   1.000
_cell.length_c   1.000
_cell.angle_alpha   90.00
_cell.angle_beta   90.00
_cell.angle_gamma   90.00
#
_symmetry.space_group_name_H-M   'P 1'
#
loop_
_entity.id
_entity.type
_entity.pdbx_description
1 polymer ?
#
loop_
_entity_poly.entity_id
_entity_poly.type
_entity_poly.pdbx_seq_one_letter_code
_entity_poly.pdbx_strand_id
1 'polypeptide(L)'
;KCHKVIVGKAWVSDFDLDLNTMTIMNYEDTGKRLEIQTDRTMVVVRAGAIDNDLGKALIRSFQESGCFMVNDLESMRVCDNKFSSYITFSRHNIPIPKTSLLPTDKAIDNAHKHIGGKFPVVIKTLSGTQGIGVSIVNDLPSMVSVVQSLRKFDAKLLIQEYLDIEFDVRTIVVSGRIIASTKRNRVKKDFRSNAHLGAKTEPYILSDNEQKVI
;
A
#
# COMPACT_ATOMS: atom_id res chain seq x y z
N LYS A 1 -22.84 -14.71 26.46
CA LYS A 1 -23.52 -15.23 25.26
C LYS A 1 -22.55 -15.13 24.09
N CYS A 2 -22.22 -16.28 23.49
CA CYS A 2 -21.39 -16.31 22.30
C CYS A 2 -22.26 -15.81 21.12
N HIS A 3 -21.94 -14.64 20.54
CA HIS A 3 -22.63 -14.18 19.34
C HIS A 3 -22.04 -14.90 18.12
N LYS A 4 -22.92 -15.45 17.29
CA LYS A 4 -22.49 -16.06 16.03
C LYS A 4 -22.04 -14.93 15.08
N VAL A 5 -20.78 -14.95 14.67
CA VAL A 5 -20.25 -14.05 13.64
C VAL A 5 -20.31 -14.79 12.31
N ILE A 6 -20.93 -14.15 11.31
CA ILE A 6 -20.93 -14.64 9.93
C ILE A 6 -19.82 -13.89 9.21
N VAL A 7 -18.89 -14.62 8.61
CA VAL A 7 -17.81 -14.07 7.80
C VAL A 7 -18.09 -14.38 6.34
N GLY A 8 -18.19 -13.33 5.53
CA GLY A 8 -18.33 -13.43 4.08
C GLY A 8 -17.11 -12.83 3.38
N LYS A 9 -16.86 -13.26 2.15
CA LYS A 9 -15.94 -12.65 1.20
C LYS A 9 -16.75 -12.22 -0.01
N ALA A 10 -16.57 -10.98 -0.44
CA ALA A 10 -17.24 -10.44 -1.61
C ALA A 10 -16.27 -9.60 -2.44
N TRP A 11 -16.53 -9.50 -3.73
CA TRP A 11 -15.82 -8.63 -4.65
C TRP A 11 -16.54 -7.29 -4.77
N VAL A 12 -15.85 -6.26 -5.20
CA VAL A 12 -16.46 -4.93 -5.45
C VAL A 12 -17.64 -5.04 -6.43
N SER A 13 -17.56 -5.93 -7.41
CA SER A 13 -18.61 -6.22 -8.41
C SER A 13 -19.87 -6.87 -7.84
N ASP A 14 -19.80 -7.41 -6.63
CA ASP A 14 -20.92 -8.15 -6.04
C ASP A 14 -21.89 -7.24 -5.29
N PHE A 15 -21.64 -5.93 -5.30
CA PHE A 15 -22.44 -4.95 -4.58
C PHE A 15 -23.22 -4.04 -5.52
N ASP A 16 -24.39 -3.67 -5.07
CA ASP A 16 -25.23 -2.63 -5.62
C ASP A 16 -25.58 -1.61 -4.54
N LEU A 17 -25.65 -0.35 -4.91
CA LEU A 17 -25.90 0.76 -4.01
C LEU A 17 -27.05 1.62 -4.53
N ASP A 18 -28.12 1.68 -3.77
CA ASP A 18 -29.20 2.66 -4.00
C ASP A 18 -28.89 3.95 -3.23
N LEU A 19 -28.54 5.00 -3.95
CA LEU A 19 -28.23 6.31 -3.36
C LEU A 19 -29.43 7.05 -2.77
N ASN A 20 -30.65 6.68 -3.16
CA ASN A 20 -31.84 7.32 -2.62
C ASN A 20 -32.20 6.82 -1.23
N THR A 21 -31.95 5.55 -1.00
CA THR A 21 -32.23 4.88 0.29
C THR A 21 -30.97 4.65 1.11
N MET A 22 -29.78 4.88 0.52
CA MET A 22 -28.48 4.49 1.08
C MET A 22 -28.39 3.00 1.44
N THR A 23 -29.13 2.18 0.69
CA THR A 23 -29.15 0.73 0.90
C THR A 23 -28.05 0.06 0.09
N ILE A 24 -27.24 -0.77 0.75
CA ILE A 24 -26.18 -1.56 0.13
C ILE A 24 -26.65 -3.01 0.04
N MET A 25 -26.68 -3.54 -1.17
CA MET A 25 -27.08 -4.92 -1.43
C MET A 25 -25.89 -5.73 -1.90
N ASN A 26 -25.75 -6.92 -1.36
CA ASN A 26 -24.79 -7.92 -1.86
C ASN A 26 -25.52 -8.94 -2.74
N TYR A 27 -24.92 -9.31 -3.86
CA TYR A 27 -25.38 -10.38 -4.71
C TYR A 27 -24.56 -11.65 -4.40
N GLU A 28 -25.21 -12.64 -3.80
CA GLU A 28 -24.59 -13.95 -3.66
C GLU A 28 -24.60 -14.69 -5.02
N ASP A 29 -23.66 -15.62 -5.21
CA ASP A 29 -23.60 -16.49 -6.41
C ASP A 29 -24.92 -17.24 -6.70
N THR A 30 -25.75 -17.39 -5.68
CA THR A 30 -27.09 -18.00 -5.76
C THR A 30 -28.16 -17.09 -6.34
N GLY A 31 -27.81 -15.83 -6.67
CA GLY A 31 -28.75 -14.80 -7.13
C GLY A 31 -29.60 -14.18 -6.01
N LYS A 32 -29.37 -14.52 -4.76
CA LYS A 32 -29.98 -13.87 -3.63
C LYS A 32 -29.38 -12.47 -3.43
N ARG A 33 -30.28 -11.50 -3.18
CA ARG A 33 -29.91 -10.16 -2.72
C ARG A 33 -29.96 -10.14 -1.21
N LEU A 34 -28.89 -9.71 -0.59
CA LEU A 34 -28.80 -9.53 0.87
C LEU A 34 -28.53 -8.07 1.17
N GLU A 35 -29.48 -7.44 1.87
CA GLU A 35 -29.27 -6.09 2.39
C GLU A 35 -28.23 -6.10 3.52
N ILE A 36 -27.25 -5.22 3.42
CA ILE A 36 -26.20 -5.08 4.42
C ILE A 36 -26.75 -4.30 5.62
N GLN A 37 -26.77 -4.96 6.76
CA GLN A 37 -27.13 -4.35 8.05
C GLN A 37 -25.95 -3.53 8.57
N THR A 38 -25.91 -2.24 8.26
CA THR A 38 -24.72 -1.39 8.45
C THR A 38 -24.32 -1.22 9.91
N ASP A 39 -25.29 -1.20 10.84
CA ASP A 39 -25.09 -1.13 12.30
C ASP A 39 -24.47 -2.38 12.94
N ARG A 40 -24.43 -3.49 12.20
CA ARG A 40 -23.92 -4.81 12.65
C ARG A 40 -22.82 -5.37 11.76
N THR A 41 -22.41 -4.59 10.76
CA THR A 41 -21.42 -5.04 9.77
C THR A 41 -20.08 -4.37 10.00
N MET A 42 -19.04 -5.20 10.09
CA MET A 42 -17.65 -4.76 9.99
C MET A 42 -17.13 -5.10 8.61
N VAL A 43 -16.59 -4.11 7.94
CA VAL A 43 -16.01 -4.24 6.60
C VAL A 43 -14.49 -4.25 6.70
N VAL A 44 -13.87 -5.36 6.32
CA VAL A 44 -12.41 -5.48 6.23
C VAL A 44 -12.01 -5.31 4.77
N VAL A 45 -11.51 -4.13 4.43
CA VAL A 45 -11.12 -3.79 3.06
C VAL A 45 -9.75 -4.44 2.75
N ARG A 46 -9.66 -5.09 1.58
CA ARG A 46 -8.41 -5.70 1.10
C ARG A 46 -7.80 -4.85 -0.02
N ALA A 47 -6.46 -4.97 -0.14
CA ALA A 47 -5.72 -4.36 -1.24
C ALA A 47 -6.34 -4.76 -2.60
N GLY A 48 -6.39 -3.82 -3.53
CA GLY A 48 -7.07 -3.97 -4.81
C GLY A 48 -8.50 -3.41 -4.84
N ALA A 49 -9.18 -3.34 -3.70
CA ALA A 49 -10.53 -2.77 -3.64
C ALA A 49 -10.57 -1.26 -3.97
N ILE A 50 -9.44 -0.55 -3.81
CA ILE A 50 -9.31 0.88 -4.13
C ILE A 50 -8.61 1.16 -5.45
N ASP A 51 -8.34 0.15 -6.26
CA ASP A 51 -7.60 0.30 -7.53
C ASP A 51 -8.40 1.10 -8.58
N ASN A 52 -9.72 1.16 -8.41
CA ASN A 52 -10.61 1.91 -9.30
C ASN A 52 -11.63 2.76 -8.53
N ASP A 53 -12.32 3.62 -9.24
CA ASP A 53 -13.26 4.57 -8.63
C ASP A 53 -14.53 3.90 -8.12
N LEU A 54 -14.96 2.79 -8.72
CA LEU A 54 -16.10 2.01 -8.22
C LEU A 54 -15.82 1.45 -6.83
N GLY A 55 -14.66 0.86 -6.63
CA GLY A 55 -14.25 0.35 -5.32
C GLY A 55 -14.15 1.44 -4.26
N LYS A 56 -13.57 2.59 -4.62
CA LYS A 56 -13.50 3.76 -3.72
C LYS A 56 -14.88 4.27 -3.34
N ALA A 57 -15.81 4.37 -4.32
CA ALA A 57 -17.17 4.79 -4.09
C ALA A 57 -17.92 3.83 -3.15
N LEU A 58 -17.77 2.53 -3.38
CA LEU A 58 -18.39 1.50 -2.54
C LEU A 58 -17.86 1.55 -1.10
N ILE A 59 -16.54 1.63 -0.91
CA ILE A 59 -15.93 1.73 0.43
C ILE A 59 -16.42 2.99 1.14
N ARG A 60 -16.49 4.12 0.44
CA ARG A 60 -17.05 5.36 0.97
C ARG A 60 -18.50 5.18 1.41
N SER A 61 -19.31 4.51 0.60
CA SER A 61 -20.70 4.25 0.92
C SER A 61 -20.88 3.41 2.18
N PHE A 62 -20.09 2.35 2.35
CA PHE A 62 -20.06 1.59 3.60
C PHE A 62 -19.72 2.47 4.81
N GLN A 63 -18.70 3.30 4.66
CA GLN A 63 -18.22 4.17 5.73
C GLN A 63 -19.29 5.22 6.11
N GLU A 64 -19.91 5.89 5.14
CA GLU A 64 -20.94 6.89 5.36
C GLU A 64 -22.26 6.28 5.87
N SER A 65 -22.53 5.02 5.55
CA SER A 65 -23.68 4.27 6.09
C SER A 65 -23.45 3.76 7.52
N GLY A 66 -22.30 4.04 8.14
CA GLY A 66 -22.03 3.72 9.53
C GLY A 66 -21.46 2.32 9.78
N CYS A 67 -21.03 1.59 8.76
CA CYS A 67 -20.31 0.34 8.97
C CYS A 67 -18.98 0.58 9.70
N PHE A 68 -18.61 -0.35 10.57
CA PHE A 68 -17.28 -0.34 11.17
C PHE A 68 -16.23 -0.76 10.14
N MET A 69 -15.33 0.16 9.80
CA MET A 69 -14.35 -0.04 8.73
C MET A 69 -12.97 -0.46 9.26
N VAL A 70 -12.34 -1.43 8.57
CA VAL A 70 -10.94 -1.82 8.79
C VAL A 70 -10.25 -1.95 7.42
N ASN A 71 -9.51 -0.95 6.94
CA ASN A 71 -9.35 0.42 7.43
C ASN A 71 -10.32 1.34 6.66
N ASP A 72 -10.35 2.63 7.06
CA ASP A 72 -11.11 3.66 6.34
C ASP A 72 -10.49 4.00 4.98
N LEU A 73 -11.29 4.63 4.11
CA LEU A 73 -10.88 4.95 2.74
C LEU A 73 -9.66 5.88 2.69
N GLU A 74 -9.59 6.88 3.58
CA GLU A 74 -8.49 7.85 3.54
C GLU A 74 -7.16 7.20 3.95
N SER A 75 -7.16 6.40 5.02
CA SER A 75 -6.00 5.61 5.43
C SER A 75 -5.50 4.71 4.31
N MET A 76 -6.42 4.05 3.60
CA MET A 76 -6.06 3.19 2.47
C MET A 76 -5.47 3.99 1.31
N ARG A 77 -6.04 5.15 0.96
CA ARG A 77 -5.53 6.03 -0.12
C ARG A 77 -4.12 6.54 0.19
N VAL A 78 -3.86 6.95 1.43
CA VAL A 78 -2.52 7.37 1.87
C VAL A 78 -1.53 6.21 1.77
N CYS A 79 -1.92 5.01 2.22
CA CYS A 79 -1.06 3.83 2.20
C CYS A 79 -0.82 3.27 0.79
N ASP A 80 -1.77 3.40 -0.14
CA ASP A 80 -1.60 2.96 -1.52
C ASP A 80 -0.59 3.83 -2.29
N ASN A 81 -0.56 5.12 -2.00
CA ASN A 81 0.37 6.05 -2.63
C ASN A 81 1.65 6.20 -1.79
N LYS A 82 2.75 5.63 -2.29
CA LYS A 82 4.06 5.65 -1.60
C LYS A 82 4.53 7.05 -1.22
N PHE A 83 4.31 8.02 -2.10
CA PHE A 83 4.75 9.38 -1.83
C PHE A 83 3.90 10.05 -0.75
N SER A 84 2.58 9.82 -0.74
CA SER A 84 1.69 10.28 0.33
C SER A 84 2.08 9.67 1.68
N SER A 85 2.40 8.38 1.72
CA SER A 85 2.94 7.73 2.92
C SER A 85 4.22 8.39 3.42
N TYR A 86 5.17 8.70 2.51
CA TYR A 86 6.41 9.37 2.89
C TYR A 86 6.20 10.81 3.39
N ILE A 87 5.25 11.55 2.83
CA ILE A 87 4.86 12.87 3.36
C ILE A 87 4.35 12.74 4.81
N THR A 88 3.48 11.75 5.05
CA THR A 88 2.94 11.48 6.39
C THR A 88 4.07 11.13 7.36
N PHE A 89 4.95 10.21 7.00
CA PHE A 89 6.09 9.83 7.84
C PHE A 89 7.01 11.01 8.14
N SER A 90 7.35 11.80 7.12
CA SER A 90 8.19 12.99 7.29
C SER A 90 7.59 14.02 8.25
N ARG A 91 6.27 14.25 8.18
CA ARG A 91 5.57 15.16 9.11
C ARG A 91 5.60 14.68 10.56
N HIS A 92 5.69 13.40 10.77
CA HIS A 92 5.78 12.78 12.10
C HIS A 92 7.22 12.47 12.53
N ASN A 93 8.23 13.00 11.81
CA ASN A 93 9.65 12.75 12.06
C ASN A 93 10.04 11.25 12.04
N ILE A 94 9.29 10.42 11.31
CA ILE A 94 9.63 9.02 11.09
C ILE A 94 10.71 8.98 10.00
N PRO A 95 11.85 8.31 10.24
CA PRO A 95 12.93 8.22 9.26
C PRO A 95 12.47 7.55 7.96
N ILE A 96 12.79 8.16 6.84
CA ILE A 96 12.54 7.63 5.50
C ILE A 96 13.82 7.66 4.67
N PRO A 97 14.01 6.78 3.71
CA PRO A 97 15.08 6.91 2.73
C PRO A 97 14.93 8.22 1.95
N LYS A 98 16.05 8.84 1.54
CA LYS A 98 16.01 10.05 0.73
C LYS A 98 15.20 9.80 -0.52
N THR A 99 14.12 10.56 -0.69
CA THR A 99 13.12 10.33 -1.73
C THR A 99 12.77 11.65 -2.42
N SER A 100 12.64 11.62 -3.73
CA SER A 100 12.19 12.75 -4.53
C SER A 100 11.10 12.32 -5.51
N LEU A 101 10.09 13.16 -5.69
CA LEU A 101 9.09 12.97 -6.74
C LEU A 101 9.74 13.25 -8.10
N LEU A 102 9.34 12.48 -9.10
CA LEU A 102 9.81 12.63 -10.47
C LEU A 102 8.63 13.03 -11.38
N PRO A 103 8.25 14.34 -11.40
CA PRO A 103 7.05 14.78 -12.10
C PRO A 103 7.20 14.76 -13.63
N THR A 104 8.39 15.02 -14.14
CA THR A 104 8.71 15.05 -15.59
C THR A 104 10.12 14.52 -15.84
N ASP A 105 10.45 14.21 -17.11
CA ASP A 105 11.80 13.81 -17.49
C ASP A 105 12.82 14.92 -17.24
N LYS A 106 12.41 16.20 -17.38
CA LYS A 106 13.25 17.36 -17.09
C LYS A 106 13.67 17.45 -15.61
N ALA A 107 12.97 16.77 -14.73
CA ALA A 107 13.27 16.76 -13.31
C ALA A 107 14.30 15.67 -12.88
N ILE A 108 14.75 14.82 -13.80
CA ILE A 108 15.63 13.67 -13.49
C ILE A 108 16.88 14.11 -12.75
N ASP A 109 17.63 15.08 -13.28
CA ASP A 109 18.89 15.54 -12.69
C ASP A 109 18.68 16.15 -11.30
N ASN A 110 17.64 16.98 -11.15
CA ASN A 110 17.33 17.59 -9.87
C ASN A 110 16.85 16.57 -8.84
N ALA A 111 15.98 15.64 -9.23
CA ALA A 111 15.53 14.58 -8.36
C ALA A 111 16.68 13.69 -7.89
N HIS A 112 17.62 13.36 -8.79
CA HIS A 112 18.84 12.62 -8.45
C HIS A 112 19.72 13.38 -7.43
N LYS A 113 19.91 14.69 -7.64
CA LYS A 113 20.64 15.53 -6.69
C LYS A 113 19.97 15.60 -5.32
N HIS A 114 18.63 15.69 -5.27
CA HIS A 114 17.87 15.74 -4.01
C HIS A 114 18.07 14.49 -3.14
N ILE A 115 18.30 13.34 -3.74
CA ILE A 115 18.56 12.10 -3.01
C ILE A 115 20.04 11.84 -2.73
N GLY A 116 20.92 12.81 -3.06
CA GLY A 116 22.36 12.74 -2.76
C GLY A 116 23.25 12.49 -3.98
N GLY A 117 22.71 12.39 -5.19
CA GLY A 117 23.47 12.33 -6.45
C GLY A 117 24.36 11.11 -6.63
N LYS A 118 24.08 10.00 -5.94
CA LYS A 118 24.86 8.77 -6.01
C LYS A 118 24.05 7.62 -6.60
N PHE A 119 24.72 6.73 -7.29
CA PHE A 119 24.15 5.46 -7.75
C PHE A 119 24.63 4.30 -6.85
N PRO A 120 23.89 3.17 -6.80
CA PRO A 120 22.62 2.92 -7.45
C PRO A 120 21.45 3.69 -6.81
N VAL A 121 20.36 3.86 -7.56
CA VAL A 121 19.11 4.44 -7.07
C VAL A 121 17.93 3.52 -7.38
N VAL A 122 16.81 3.73 -6.69
CA VAL A 122 15.58 2.97 -6.88
C VAL A 122 14.52 3.87 -7.51
N ILE A 123 13.97 3.44 -8.64
CA ILE A 123 12.79 4.09 -9.26
C ILE A 123 11.57 3.27 -8.88
N LYS A 124 10.50 3.95 -8.47
CA LYS A 124 9.24 3.31 -8.06
C LYS A 124 8.05 4.02 -8.68
N THR A 125 7.02 3.26 -9.04
CA THR A 125 5.68 3.81 -9.28
C THR A 125 5.07 4.27 -7.95
N LEU A 126 4.26 5.33 -7.98
CA LEU A 126 3.62 5.86 -6.77
C LEU A 126 2.64 4.85 -6.16
N SER A 127 1.83 4.21 -6.99
CA SER A 127 0.92 3.12 -6.61
C SER A 127 1.46 1.77 -7.09
N GLY A 128 0.91 0.70 -6.57
CA GLY A 128 1.28 -0.67 -6.91
C GLY A 128 1.84 -1.45 -5.71
N THR A 129 1.64 -2.75 -5.77
CA THR A 129 1.93 -3.70 -4.69
C THR A 129 2.97 -4.74 -5.14
N GLN A 130 3.42 -5.58 -4.21
CA GLN A 130 4.24 -6.76 -4.48
C GLN A 130 5.61 -6.50 -5.15
N GLY A 131 6.11 -5.27 -5.13
CA GLY A 131 7.38 -4.91 -5.77
C GLY A 131 7.28 -4.75 -7.30
N ILE A 132 6.08 -4.78 -7.87
CA ILE A 132 5.85 -4.43 -9.28
C ILE A 132 6.06 -2.92 -9.44
N GLY A 133 6.70 -2.50 -10.55
CA GLY A 133 7.03 -1.10 -10.79
C GLY A 133 8.19 -0.56 -9.95
N VAL A 134 9.08 -1.44 -9.46
CA VAL A 134 10.31 -1.08 -8.74
C VAL A 134 11.53 -1.53 -9.53
N SER A 135 12.44 -0.61 -9.81
CA SER A 135 13.67 -0.88 -10.56
C SER A 135 14.88 -0.26 -9.86
N ILE A 136 16.01 -0.98 -9.83
CA ILE A 136 17.30 -0.41 -9.47
C ILE A 136 18.00 0.01 -10.76
N VAL A 137 18.63 1.17 -10.72
CA VAL A 137 19.47 1.69 -11.82
C VAL A 137 20.82 2.13 -11.29
N ASN A 138 21.85 1.86 -12.07
CA ASN A 138 23.24 2.01 -11.63
C ASN A 138 23.95 3.22 -12.25
N ASP A 139 23.31 3.89 -13.20
CA ASP A 139 23.86 5.04 -13.93
C ASP A 139 22.74 5.92 -14.51
N LEU A 140 23.11 7.12 -14.93
CA LEU A 140 22.17 8.10 -15.46
C LEU A 140 21.50 7.65 -16.78
N PRO A 141 22.22 7.10 -17.78
CA PRO A 141 21.58 6.61 -19.00
C PRO A 141 20.50 5.55 -18.74
N SER A 142 20.80 4.58 -17.88
CA SER A 142 19.82 3.55 -17.46
C SER A 142 18.63 4.17 -16.75
N MET A 143 18.85 5.17 -15.89
CA MET A 143 17.78 5.89 -15.21
C MET A 143 16.85 6.58 -16.20
N VAL A 144 17.39 7.32 -17.16
CA VAL A 144 16.61 8.00 -18.21
C VAL A 144 15.78 6.99 -18.99
N SER A 145 16.39 5.89 -19.44
CA SER A 145 15.73 4.84 -20.21
C SER A 145 14.56 4.21 -19.46
N VAL A 146 14.74 3.84 -18.18
CA VAL A 146 13.70 3.25 -17.34
C VAL A 146 12.56 4.25 -17.11
N VAL A 147 12.87 5.50 -16.77
CA VAL A 147 11.87 6.55 -16.56
C VAL A 147 11.02 6.74 -17.82
N GLN A 148 11.64 6.91 -18.98
CA GLN A 148 10.93 7.10 -20.25
C GLN A 148 10.06 5.90 -20.61
N SER A 149 10.55 4.69 -20.37
CA SER A 149 9.79 3.45 -20.63
C SER A 149 8.54 3.36 -19.75
N LEU A 150 8.66 3.61 -18.45
CA LEU A 150 7.52 3.57 -17.53
C LEU A 150 6.50 4.67 -17.81
N ARG A 151 6.95 5.85 -18.25
CA ARG A 151 6.05 6.96 -18.57
C ARG A 151 5.20 6.73 -19.83
N LYS A 152 5.64 5.90 -20.76
CA LYS A 152 4.80 5.49 -21.89
C LYS A 152 3.49 4.82 -21.45
N PHE A 153 3.47 4.27 -20.24
CA PHE A 153 2.29 3.67 -19.60
C PHE A 153 1.65 4.60 -18.55
N ASP A 154 1.87 5.91 -18.64
CA ASP A 154 1.37 6.95 -17.74
C ASP A 154 1.76 6.73 -16.25
N ALA A 155 2.85 6.01 -16.00
CA ALA A 155 3.30 5.76 -14.63
C ALA A 155 3.75 7.06 -13.95
N LYS A 156 3.24 7.31 -12.76
CA LYS A 156 3.71 8.37 -11.87
C LYS A 156 4.84 7.82 -11.03
N LEU A 157 5.99 8.52 -11.00
CA LEU A 157 7.25 7.98 -10.50
C LEU A 157 7.83 8.79 -9.36
N LEU A 158 8.53 8.10 -8.48
CA LEU A 158 9.48 8.67 -7.54
C LEU A 158 10.85 8.00 -7.70
N ILE A 159 11.89 8.71 -7.29
CA ILE A 159 13.26 8.21 -7.16
C ILE A 159 13.65 8.20 -5.67
N GLN A 160 14.40 7.19 -5.28
CA GLN A 160 14.81 6.99 -3.89
C GLN A 160 16.25 6.50 -3.83
N GLU A 161 17.00 6.88 -2.80
CA GLU A 161 18.31 6.29 -2.54
C GLU A 161 18.21 4.77 -2.37
N TYR A 162 19.21 4.05 -2.81
CA TYR A 162 19.31 2.63 -2.59
C TYR A 162 19.91 2.36 -1.21
N LEU A 163 19.22 1.57 -0.41
CA LEU A 163 19.72 1.05 0.85
C LEU A 163 20.07 -0.42 0.68
N ASP A 164 21.34 -0.76 0.89
CA ASP A 164 21.80 -2.16 0.84
C ASP A 164 21.47 -2.84 2.17
N ILE A 165 20.25 -3.35 2.27
CA ILE A 165 19.74 -4.02 3.47
C ILE A 165 19.69 -5.54 3.25
N GLU A 166 20.01 -6.30 4.27
CA GLU A 166 19.93 -7.77 4.24
C GLU A 166 18.52 -8.28 4.52
N PHE A 167 17.74 -7.52 5.27
CA PHE A 167 16.37 -7.88 5.63
C PHE A 167 15.53 -6.62 5.88
N ASP A 168 14.22 -6.79 5.87
CA ASP A 168 13.26 -5.84 6.42
C ASP A 168 12.42 -6.48 7.53
N VAL A 169 11.75 -5.65 8.32
CA VAL A 169 10.81 -6.10 9.36
C VAL A 169 9.41 -5.66 8.99
N ARG A 170 8.50 -6.63 8.93
CA ARG A 170 7.07 -6.36 8.75
C ARG A 170 6.36 -6.50 10.09
N THR A 171 5.77 -5.42 10.54
CA THR A 171 5.01 -5.37 11.78
C THR A 171 3.51 -5.20 11.50
N ILE A 172 2.70 -5.95 12.22
CA ILE A 172 1.23 -5.82 12.21
C ILE A 172 0.83 -5.08 13.47
N VAL A 173 0.12 -3.98 13.28
CA VAL A 173 -0.38 -3.14 14.37
C VAL A 173 -1.90 -3.08 14.29
N VAL A 174 -2.57 -3.26 15.44
CA VAL A 174 -4.03 -3.16 15.55
C VAL A 174 -4.36 -2.29 16.75
N SER A 175 -5.11 -1.24 16.54
CA SER A 175 -5.50 -0.27 17.60
C SER A 175 -4.30 0.21 18.41
N GLY A 176 -3.20 0.59 17.75
CA GLY A 176 -1.97 1.05 18.39
C GLY A 176 -1.16 -0.04 19.11
N ARG A 177 -1.52 -1.32 18.98
CA ARG A 177 -0.79 -2.43 19.60
C ARG A 177 -0.08 -3.28 18.57
N ILE A 178 1.17 -3.57 18.81
CA ILE A 178 1.95 -4.50 17.99
C ILE A 178 1.45 -5.92 18.25
N ILE A 179 0.93 -6.56 17.22
CA ILE A 179 0.38 -7.93 17.30
C ILE A 179 1.42 -8.96 16.89
N ALA A 180 2.19 -8.65 15.84
CA ALA A 180 3.22 -9.54 15.35
C ALA A 180 4.29 -8.78 14.57
N SER A 181 5.52 -9.26 14.60
CA SER A 181 6.60 -8.76 13.77
C SER A 181 7.35 -9.93 13.14
N THR A 182 7.71 -9.76 11.87
CA THR A 182 8.34 -10.79 11.06
C THR A 182 9.51 -10.19 10.29
N LYS A 183 10.68 -10.77 10.46
CA LYS A 183 11.84 -10.49 9.65
C LYS A 183 11.71 -11.20 8.31
N ARG A 184 11.95 -10.47 7.22
CA ARG A 184 11.93 -10.99 5.86
C ARG A 184 13.33 -10.83 5.26
N ASN A 185 14.01 -11.93 5.07
CA ASN A 185 15.36 -11.92 4.54
C ASN A 185 15.35 -11.63 3.04
N ARG A 186 16.35 -10.89 2.57
CA ARG A 186 16.54 -10.59 1.16
C ARG A 186 16.62 -11.88 0.33
N VAL A 187 15.97 -11.91 -0.81
CA VAL A 187 16.06 -13.06 -1.74
C VAL A 187 17.42 -13.05 -2.43
N LYS A 188 18.08 -14.18 -2.47
CA LYS A 188 19.35 -14.30 -3.24
C LYS A 188 19.09 -13.91 -4.69
N LYS A 189 19.91 -13.01 -5.23
CA LYS A 189 19.81 -12.45 -6.60
C LYS A 189 18.64 -11.49 -6.85
N ASP A 190 17.89 -11.10 -5.82
CA ASP A 190 16.90 -10.02 -5.92
C ASP A 190 17.17 -9.02 -4.79
N PHE A 191 16.95 -7.75 -5.05
CA PHE A 191 17.08 -6.69 -4.02
C PHE A 191 15.83 -6.57 -3.14
N ARG A 192 14.74 -7.24 -3.53
CA ARG A 192 13.47 -7.22 -2.83
C ARG A 192 13.39 -8.34 -1.79
N SER A 193 12.73 -8.07 -0.68
CA SER A 193 12.50 -9.01 0.43
C SER A 193 11.05 -9.50 0.53
N ASN A 194 10.29 -9.39 -0.57
CA ASN A 194 8.88 -9.75 -0.56
C ASN A 194 8.68 -11.27 -0.43
N ALA A 195 7.82 -11.68 0.51
CA ALA A 195 7.57 -13.10 0.80
C ALA A 195 7.08 -13.91 -0.42
N HIS A 196 6.25 -13.31 -1.30
CA HIS A 196 5.77 -13.98 -2.52
C HIS A 196 6.89 -14.21 -3.56
N LEU A 197 8.05 -13.57 -3.42
CA LEU A 197 9.25 -13.84 -4.22
C LEU A 197 10.13 -14.91 -3.60
N GLY A 198 9.67 -15.61 -2.56
CA GLY A 198 10.40 -16.67 -1.88
C GLY A 198 11.32 -16.20 -0.75
N ALA A 199 11.13 -14.98 -0.24
CA ALA A 199 11.86 -14.52 0.94
C ALA A 199 11.56 -15.42 2.15
N LYS A 200 12.60 -15.88 2.82
CA LYS A 200 12.46 -16.60 4.09
C LYS A 200 12.02 -15.61 5.16
N THR A 201 11.01 -16.02 5.94
CA THR A 201 10.46 -15.23 7.02
C THR A 201 10.65 -15.93 8.34
N GLU A 202 10.93 -15.17 9.39
CA GLU A 202 11.09 -15.66 10.76
C GLU A 202 10.48 -14.67 11.75
N PRO A 203 9.99 -15.13 12.91
CA PRO A 203 9.53 -14.22 13.97
C PRO A 203 10.62 -13.23 14.35
N TYR A 204 10.23 -11.99 14.65
CA TYR A 204 11.17 -10.94 15.02
C TYR A 204 10.70 -10.22 16.29
N ILE A 205 11.61 -10.02 17.21
CA ILE A 205 11.35 -9.26 18.44
C ILE A 205 11.91 -7.85 18.22
N LEU A 206 11.04 -6.87 18.21
CA LEU A 206 11.41 -5.47 18.04
C LEU A 206 12.16 -4.97 19.29
N SER A 207 13.26 -4.25 19.05
CA SER A 207 13.93 -3.48 20.09
C SER A 207 13.06 -2.29 20.55
N ASP A 208 13.37 -1.73 21.72
CA ASP A 208 12.64 -0.57 22.26
C ASP A 208 12.69 0.65 21.30
N ASN A 209 13.78 0.82 20.57
CA ASN A 209 13.90 1.90 19.59
C ASN A 209 13.04 1.67 18.36
N GLU A 210 12.93 0.44 17.88
CA GLU A 210 12.05 0.09 16.76
C GLU A 210 10.58 0.22 17.15
N GLN A 211 10.21 -0.15 18.38
CA GLN A 211 8.84 0.02 18.88
C GLN A 211 8.41 1.49 18.96
N LYS A 212 9.33 2.42 19.21
CA LYS A 212 9.03 3.87 19.25
C LYS A 212 8.70 4.46 17.87
N VAL A 213 9.08 3.79 16.79
CA VAL A 213 8.84 4.23 15.42
C VAL A 213 7.48 3.75 14.90
N ILE A 214 6.90 2.79 15.59
CA ILE A 214 5.63 2.14 15.23
C ILE A 214 4.47 2.76 16.02
#